data_e0d89a31ad9a99b737fd5995eb61b1f9
#
_entry.id   e0d89a31ad9a99b737fd5995eb61b1f9
#
_cell.length_a   1.000
_cell.length_b   1.000
_cell.length_c   1.000
_cell.angle_alpha   90.00
_cell.angle_beta   90.00
_cell.angle_gamma   90.00
#
_symmetry.space_group_name_H-M   'P 1'
#
loop_
_entity.id
_entity.type
_entity.pdbx_description
1 polymer ?
#
loop_
_entity_poly.entity_id
_entity_poly.type
_entity_poly.pdbx_seq_one_letter_code
_entity_poly.pdbx_strand_id
1 'polypeptide(L)'
;MSDKHDASGVPTTGHVWDDDLGDFTNQPPKWWMLGLTASAIWCVVYCLFYPSVPISNAHGFFKGIGGWTAINEMEADKSVVDDVRGKYETKLKDMTPAAILADSELTEYVTRSGKVLFGDNCAACHGTNGVGTVDKQGLFAPILRDDDWLYGGKIDDIHTSIVGGRQGVMTPHKGVLSDQQIDDVAQYVKAMSEEGKDKADADSAVAAGKKVFMESDCTACHGADAKGIQAMGSANLTDKVWRFDGSLEGIKKTVAYGVNAGPDARIAVMPSFKAAGKLSDAEIKKLAVYVYKFGGGQADAPLAK
;
A
#
# COMPACT_ATOMS: atom_id res chain seq x y z
N MET A 1 -0.27 22.39 69.99
CA MET A 1 1.05 22.71 69.43
C MET A 1 1.60 21.35 68.96
N SER A 2 1.60 21.09 67.67
CA SER A 2 2.18 19.84 67.20
C SER A 2 3.70 19.94 67.35
N ASP A 3 4.31 18.93 67.94
CA ASP A 3 5.76 18.83 68.06
C ASP A 3 6.40 18.93 66.67
N LYS A 4 7.24 19.98 66.51
CA LYS A 4 7.97 20.20 65.25
C LYS A 4 9.15 19.24 65.06
N HIS A 5 9.19 18.15 65.82
CA HIS A 5 10.22 17.12 65.73
C HIS A 5 9.57 15.75 65.68
N ASP A 6 10.16 14.84 64.92
CA ASP A 6 9.76 13.44 64.94
C ASP A 6 10.27 12.73 66.21
N ALA A 7 9.92 11.41 66.38
CA ALA A 7 10.36 10.63 67.51
C ALA A 7 11.89 10.44 67.61
N SER A 8 12.64 10.71 66.55
CA SER A 8 14.11 10.70 66.51
C SER A 8 14.78 12.08 66.79
N GLY A 9 13.96 13.12 67.03
CA GLY A 9 14.44 14.46 67.26
C GLY A 9 14.80 15.27 66.02
N VAL A 10 14.46 14.76 64.85
CA VAL A 10 14.69 15.45 63.59
C VAL A 10 13.60 16.52 63.35
N PRO A 11 13.95 17.75 62.96
CA PRO A 11 12.96 18.80 62.76
C PRO A 11 12.08 18.50 61.53
N THR A 12 10.76 18.67 61.74
CA THR A 12 9.73 18.46 60.70
C THR A 12 9.07 19.76 60.32
N THR A 13 8.36 19.78 59.19
CA THR A 13 7.55 20.94 58.73
C THR A 13 6.34 21.18 59.62
N GLY A 14 5.95 20.19 60.46
CA GLY A 14 4.76 20.17 61.28
C GLY A 14 3.48 19.79 60.52
N HIS A 15 3.60 19.48 59.20
CA HIS A 15 2.51 18.87 58.45
C HIS A 15 2.58 17.38 58.55
N VAL A 16 1.44 16.73 58.81
CA VAL A 16 1.31 15.27 58.90
C VAL A 16 0.19 14.86 57.96
N TRP A 17 0.43 13.85 57.13
CA TRP A 17 -0.54 13.21 56.27
C TRP A 17 -0.75 11.76 56.78
N ASP A 18 -1.93 11.21 56.60
CA ASP A 18 -2.30 9.83 56.95
C ASP A 18 -1.90 9.45 58.41
N ASP A 19 -1.95 10.46 59.30
CA ASP A 19 -1.67 10.34 60.75
C ASP A 19 -0.21 10.10 61.16
N ASP A 20 0.68 9.64 60.24
CA ASP A 20 2.06 9.25 60.56
C ASP A 20 3.14 9.72 59.60
N LEU A 21 2.76 10.27 58.42
CA LEU A 21 3.68 10.73 57.42
C LEU A 21 4.01 12.22 57.61
N GLY A 22 5.21 12.53 58.01
CA GLY A 22 5.68 13.90 58.20
C GLY A 22 6.88 14.22 57.29
N ASP A 23 6.95 15.48 56.82
CA ASP A 23 8.09 15.96 56.05
C ASP A 23 9.19 16.47 56.99
N PHE A 24 10.44 16.10 56.70
CA PHE A 24 11.61 16.65 57.36
C PHE A 24 12.01 18.01 56.75
N THR A 25 12.50 18.94 57.58
CA THR A 25 13.01 20.24 57.18
C THR A 25 14.50 20.22 56.82
N ASN A 26 15.01 19.04 56.42
CA ASN A 26 16.41 18.89 56.00
C ASN A 26 16.70 19.69 54.74
N GLN A 27 17.84 20.36 54.74
CA GLN A 27 18.28 21.02 53.50
C GLN A 27 18.61 20.01 52.43
N PRO A 28 18.21 20.26 51.15
CA PRO A 28 18.55 19.40 50.02
C PRO A 28 20.08 19.22 49.90
N PRO A 29 20.56 18.05 49.43
CA PRO A 29 21.99 17.82 49.18
C PRO A 29 22.56 18.86 48.22
N LYS A 30 23.79 19.31 48.47
CA LYS A 30 24.47 20.36 47.67
C LYS A 30 24.53 20.00 46.17
N TRP A 31 24.75 18.72 45.84
CA TRP A 31 24.77 18.26 44.45
C TRP A 31 23.42 18.44 43.77
N TRP A 32 22.33 18.23 44.53
CA TRP A 32 20.97 18.41 44.00
C TRP A 32 20.67 19.89 43.75
N MET A 33 21.03 20.78 44.68
CA MET A 33 20.88 22.20 44.52
C MET A 33 21.71 22.74 43.35
N LEU A 34 22.93 22.22 43.16
CA LEU A 34 23.75 22.54 41.99
C LEU A 34 23.09 22.13 40.69
N GLY A 35 22.57 20.90 40.62
CA GLY A 35 21.83 20.39 39.45
C GLY A 35 20.58 21.22 39.14
N LEU A 36 19.80 21.58 40.17
CA LEU A 36 18.61 22.43 40.03
C LEU A 36 18.99 23.82 39.49
N THR A 37 20.02 24.44 40.05
CA THR A 37 20.49 25.78 39.62
C THR A 37 21.01 25.71 38.17
N ALA A 38 21.78 24.69 37.82
CA ALA A 38 22.28 24.51 36.48
C ALA A 38 21.13 24.30 35.47
N SER A 39 20.11 23.50 35.82
CA SER A 39 18.94 23.34 34.97
C SER A 39 18.13 24.61 34.78
N ALA A 40 17.98 25.43 35.85
CA ALA A 40 17.30 26.72 35.75
C ALA A 40 18.05 27.69 34.83
N ILE A 41 19.39 27.77 34.95
CA ILE A 41 20.23 28.57 34.06
C ILE A 41 20.10 28.06 32.60
N TRP A 42 20.14 26.72 32.41
CA TRP A 42 19.95 26.12 31.10
C TRP A 42 18.59 26.47 30.47
N CYS A 43 17.52 26.44 31.25
CA CYS A 43 16.17 26.83 30.77
C CYS A 43 16.17 28.30 30.29
N VAL A 44 16.79 29.20 31.03
CA VAL A 44 16.89 30.63 30.61
C VAL A 44 17.67 30.75 29.31
N VAL A 45 18.83 30.10 29.21
CA VAL A 45 19.63 30.08 27.98
C VAL A 45 18.85 29.50 26.83
N TYR A 46 18.19 28.38 27.05
CA TYR A 46 17.36 27.74 26.03
C TYR A 46 16.25 28.69 25.52
N CYS A 47 15.52 29.32 26.42
CA CYS A 47 14.48 30.28 26.08
C CYS A 47 14.98 31.53 25.32
N LEU A 48 16.25 31.89 25.48
CA LEU A 48 16.85 33.00 24.71
C LEU A 48 17.17 32.56 23.24
N PHE A 49 17.59 31.31 23.04
CA PHE A 49 18.01 30.85 21.73
C PHE A 49 16.88 30.25 20.90
N TYR A 50 15.88 29.62 21.52
CA TYR A 50 14.78 28.90 20.85
C TYR A 50 13.43 29.60 21.06
N PRO A 51 12.46 29.35 20.14
CA PRO A 51 11.11 29.90 20.31
C PRO A 51 10.44 29.31 21.55
N SER A 52 10.14 30.15 22.53
CA SER A 52 9.69 29.66 23.84
C SER A 52 8.59 30.49 24.50
N VAL A 53 8.55 31.77 24.28
CA VAL A 53 7.61 32.66 24.97
C VAL A 53 6.54 33.15 24.00
N PRO A 54 5.23 32.92 24.27
CA PRO A 54 4.17 33.51 23.49
C PRO A 54 4.15 35.04 23.68
N ILE A 55 4.30 35.78 22.59
CA ILE A 55 4.19 37.22 22.60
C ILE A 55 2.74 37.58 22.29
N SER A 56 2.10 38.37 23.12
CA SER A 56 0.66 38.68 23.03
C SER A 56 0.27 39.63 21.88
N ASN A 57 1.11 39.82 20.91
CA ASN A 57 0.83 40.56 19.68
C ASN A 57 0.67 39.60 18.47
N ALA A 58 0.13 40.10 17.38
CA ALA A 58 -0.24 39.34 16.19
C ALA A 58 0.89 38.51 15.52
N HIS A 59 2.08 38.42 16.12
CA HIS A 59 3.28 37.79 15.56
C HIS A 59 3.69 36.45 16.21
N GLY A 60 2.92 35.94 17.17
CA GLY A 60 3.14 34.60 17.74
C GLY A 60 4.23 34.56 18.84
N PHE A 61 5.11 33.58 18.76
CA PHE A 61 6.16 33.33 19.75
C PHE A 61 7.42 34.17 19.51
N PHE A 62 8.17 34.46 20.59
CA PHE A 62 9.53 34.96 20.48
C PHE A 62 10.39 33.94 19.73
N LYS A 63 10.96 34.38 18.61
CA LYS A 63 11.68 33.45 17.66
C LYS A 63 13.03 32.97 18.17
N GLY A 64 13.52 33.52 19.29
CA GLY A 64 14.88 33.28 19.79
C GLY A 64 15.97 34.02 19.01
N ILE A 65 17.12 34.21 19.63
CA ILE A 65 18.29 34.90 19.04
C ILE A 65 18.86 34.10 17.88
N GLY A 66 18.79 32.76 17.93
CA GLY A 66 19.28 31.85 16.89
C GLY A 66 18.43 31.80 15.64
N GLY A 67 17.21 32.39 15.64
CA GLY A 67 16.30 32.33 14.50
C GLY A 67 15.90 30.89 14.09
N TRP A 68 16.09 29.92 14.97
CA TRP A 68 15.75 28.51 14.72
C TRP A 68 14.24 28.35 14.54
N THR A 69 13.87 27.57 13.53
CA THR A 69 12.50 27.07 13.38
C THR A 69 12.56 25.61 12.95
N ALA A 70 11.58 24.80 13.36
CA ALA A 70 11.47 23.41 12.93
C ALA A 70 11.37 23.28 11.40
N ILE A 71 10.80 24.28 10.73
CA ILE A 71 10.70 24.31 9.27
C ILE A 71 12.09 24.49 8.64
N ASN A 72 12.89 25.45 9.12
CA ASN A 72 14.24 25.69 8.59
C ASN A 72 15.16 24.48 8.82
N GLU A 73 15.05 23.82 9.97
CA GLU A 73 15.80 22.59 10.26
C GLU A 73 15.37 21.47 9.31
N MET A 74 14.05 21.24 9.16
CA MET A 74 13.53 20.26 8.22
C MET A 74 13.97 20.54 6.77
N GLU A 75 13.97 21.81 6.34
CA GLU A 75 14.41 22.20 5.00
C GLU A 75 15.92 21.96 4.81
N ALA A 76 16.72 22.24 5.84
CA ALA A 76 18.15 21.97 5.82
C ALA A 76 18.44 20.47 5.72
N ASP A 77 17.80 19.67 6.56
CA ASP A 77 17.93 18.20 6.55
C ASP A 77 17.45 17.61 5.21
N LYS A 78 16.33 18.14 4.70
CA LYS A 78 15.80 17.75 3.40
C LYS A 78 16.79 18.06 2.27
N SER A 79 17.45 19.21 2.29
CA SER A 79 18.43 19.58 1.26
C SER A 79 19.60 18.59 1.20
N VAL A 80 20.10 18.13 2.33
CA VAL A 80 21.18 17.12 2.40
C VAL A 80 20.72 15.80 1.77
N VAL A 81 19.49 15.40 2.05
CA VAL A 81 18.91 14.17 1.43
C VAL A 81 18.71 14.37 -0.06
N ASP A 82 18.21 15.53 -0.48
CA ASP A 82 17.95 15.85 -1.89
C ASP A 82 19.25 15.91 -2.70
N ASP A 83 20.36 16.39 -2.14
CA ASP A 83 21.70 16.38 -2.77
C ASP A 83 22.18 14.94 -3.04
N VAL A 84 22.02 14.04 -2.07
CA VAL A 84 22.37 12.62 -2.24
C VAL A 84 21.51 11.95 -3.29
N ARG A 85 20.19 12.26 -3.31
CA ARG A 85 19.24 11.68 -4.26
C ARG A 85 19.34 12.28 -5.66
N GLY A 86 19.75 13.53 -5.76
CA GLY A 86 19.69 14.34 -6.98
C GLY A 86 20.37 13.69 -8.18
N LYS A 87 21.51 13.00 -7.95
CA LYS A 87 22.21 12.27 -9.01
C LYS A 87 21.38 11.14 -9.64
N TYR A 88 20.56 10.45 -8.81
CA TYR A 88 19.67 9.38 -9.27
C TYR A 88 18.41 9.93 -9.90
N GLU A 89 17.76 10.89 -9.21
CA GLU A 89 16.50 11.48 -9.67
C GLU A 89 16.65 12.19 -11.03
N THR A 90 17.78 12.82 -11.27
CA THR A 90 18.06 13.46 -12.56
C THR A 90 18.15 12.43 -13.68
N LYS A 91 18.84 11.31 -13.45
CA LYS A 91 18.92 10.22 -14.44
C LYS A 91 17.55 9.59 -14.73
N LEU A 92 16.73 9.41 -13.72
CA LEU A 92 15.41 8.77 -13.84
C LEU A 92 14.43 9.55 -14.73
N LYS A 93 14.58 10.87 -14.83
CA LYS A 93 13.65 11.72 -15.62
C LYS A 93 13.53 11.25 -17.07
N ASP A 94 14.66 10.96 -17.69
CA ASP A 94 14.75 10.68 -19.13
C ASP A 94 14.81 9.20 -19.48
N MET A 95 14.89 8.32 -18.46
CA MET A 95 14.98 6.88 -18.68
C MET A 95 13.61 6.21 -18.72
N THR A 96 13.48 5.16 -19.53
CA THR A 96 12.33 4.26 -19.52
C THR A 96 12.42 3.28 -18.35
N PRO A 97 11.29 2.70 -17.87
CA PRO A 97 11.33 1.67 -16.83
C PRO A 97 12.23 0.48 -17.17
N ALA A 98 12.26 0.06 -18.45
CA ALA A 98 13.13 -1.01 -18.93
C ALA A 98 14.62 -0.63 -18.85
N ALA A 99 14.97 0.60 -19.21
CA ALA A 99 16.34 1.09 -19.09
C ALA A 99 16.80 1.22 -17.63
N ILE A 100 15.91 1.62 -16.73
CA ILE A 100 16.17 1.64 -15.29
C ILE A 100 16.42 0.23 -14.76
N LEU A 101 15.63 -0.75 -15.18
CA LEU A 101 15.78 -2.15 -14.80
C LEU A 101 17.12 -2.75 -15.27
N ALA A 102 17.65 -2.29 -16.41
CA ALA A 102 18.94 -2.73 -16.95
C ALA A 102 20.16 -2.11 -16.23
N ASP A 103 19.99 -0.99 -15.52
CA ASP A 103 21.04 -0.34 -14.73
C ASP A 103 20.99 -0.85 -13.28
N SER A 104 22.02 -1.59 -12.84
CA SER A 104 22.03 -2.22 -11.52
C SER A 104 22.07 -1.20 -10.38
N GLU A 105 22.79 -0.08 -10.51
CA GLU A 105 22.87 0.96 -9.49
C GLU A 105 21.52 1.67 -9.34
N LEU A 106 20.88 2.02 -10.45
CA LEU A 106 19.56 2.63 -10.44
C LEU A 106 18.50 1.67 -9.94
N THR A 107 18.54 0.41 -10.33
CA THR A 107 17.60 -0.61 -9.84
C THR A 107 17.68 -0.75 -8.32
N GLU A 108 18.86 -0.73 -7.72
CA GLU A 108 19.01 -0.79 -6.26
C GLU A 108 18.39 0.44 -5.59
N TYR A 109 18.73 1.64 -6.08
CA TYR A 109 18.14 2.89 -5.58
C TYR A 109 16.61 2.90 -5.70
N VAL A 110 16.10 2.52 -6.86
CA VAL A 110 14.66 2.49 -7.16
C VAL A 110 13.94 1.44 -6.32
N THR A 111 14.54 0.28 -6.08
CA THR A 111 13.95 -0.76 -5.23
C THR A 111 13.79 -0.28 -3.79
N ARG A 112 14.77 0.43 -3.25
CA ARG A 112 14.70 0.99 -1.89
C ARG A 112 13.65 2.11 -1.77
N SER A 113 13.67 3.06 -2.70
CA SER A 113 12.70 4.17 -2.70
C SER A 113 11.29 3.71 -3.10
N GLY A 114 11.17 2.77 -4.03
CA GLY A 114 9.92 2.18 -4.47
C GLY A 114 9.20 1.41 -3.36
N LYS A 115 9.95 0.80 -2.43
CA LYS A 115 9.36 0.14 -1.25
C LYS A 115 8.53 1.12 -0.40
N VAL A 116 9.03 2.31 -0.16
CA VAL A 116 8.31 3.34 0.60
C VAL A 116 7.08 3.81 -0.19
N LEU A 117 7.27 4.17 -1.46
CA LEU A 117 6.18 4.59 -2.33
C LEU A 117 5.07 3.53 -2.45
N PHE A 118 5.43 2.25 -2.51
CA PHE A 118 4.49 1.15 -2.55
C PHE A 118 3.73 1.01 -1.22
N GLY A 119 4.42 1.15 -0.10
CA GLY A 119 3.81 1.17 1.23
C GLY A 119 2.73 2.24 1.36
N ASP A 120 3.04 3.44 0.91
CA ASP A 120 2.17 4.61 1.06
C ASP A 120 0.98 4.61 0.09
N ASN A 121 1.12 4.04 -1.12
CA ASN A 121 0.14 4.21 -2.19
C ASN A 121 -0.53 2.90 -2.66
N CYS A 122 0.10 1.75 -2.50
CA CYS A 122 -0.31 0.49 -3.12
C CYS A 122 -0.66 -0.61 -2.11
N ALA A 123 0.07 -0.64 -0.97
CA ALA A 123 -0.03 -1.73 -0.01
C ALA A 123 -1.40 -1.87 0.64
N ALA A 124 -2.18 -0.78 0.74
CA ALA A 124 -3.54 -0.82 1.29
C ALA A 124 -4.44 -1.79 0.50
N CYS A 125 -4.26 -1.86 -0.83
CA CYS A 125 -5.01 -2.77 -1.70
C CYS A 125 -4.23 -4.06 -2.01
N HIS A 126 -2.92 -3.96 -2.32
CA HIS A 126 -2.13 -5.10 -2.77
C HIS A 126 -1.38 -5.86 -1.66
N GLY A 127 -1.55 -5.43 -0.39
CA GLY A 127 -0.76 -5.97 0.73
C GLY A 127 0.68 -5.45 0.71
N THR A 128 1.36 -5.44 1.85
CA THR A 128 2.70 -4.85 2.03
C THR A 128 3.78 -5.47 1.14
N ASN A 129 3.57 -6.72 0.71
CA ASN A 129 4.50 -7.49 -0.12
C ASN A 129 3.89 -7.91 -1.45
N GLY A 130 2.83 -7.26 -1.93
CA GLY A 130 2.19 -7.59 -3.18
C GLY A 130 1.44 -8.94 -3.18
N VAL A 131 1.00 -9.40 -2.02
CA VAL A 131 0.25 -10.68 -1.87
C VAL A 131 -1.22 -10.58 -2.23
N GLY A 132 -1.68 -9.38 -2.59
CA GLY A 132 -3.09 -9.12 -2.88
C GLY A 132 -3.98 -9.06 -1.65
N THR A 133 -5.25 -8.80 -1.88
CA THR A 133 -6.31 -8.81 -0.88
C THR A 133 -7.50 -9.64 -1.34
N VAL A 134 -7.21 -10.71 -2.08
CA VAL A 134 -8.20 -11.72 -2.45
C VAL A 134 -8.86 -12.21 -1.15
N ASP A 135 -10.17 -12.27 -1.09
CA ASP A 135 -10.98 -12.70 0.06
C ASP A 135 -11.05 -11.75 1.28
N LYS A 136 -10.36 -10.61 1.28
CA LYS A 136 -10.39 -9.71 2.44
C LYS A 136 -10.96 -8.34 2.09
N GLN A 137 -12.03 -7.97 2.78
CA GLN A 137 -12.60 -6.61 2.80
C GLN A 137 -13.14 -6.07 1.45
N GLY A 138 -13.37 -6.90 0.44
CA GLY A 138 -13.99 -6.48 -0.82
C GLY A 138 -13.10 -5.63 -1.75
N LEU A 139 -11.79 -5.54 -1.50
CA LEU A 139 -10.87 -4.77 -2.33
C LEU A 139 -10.44 -5.51 -3.60
N PHE A 140 -10.42 -6.84 -3.58
CA PHE A 140 -10.12 -7.72 -4.72
C PHE A 140 -8.91 -7.31 -5.56
N ALA A 141 -7.86 -6.78 -4.93
CA ALA A 141 -6.62 -6.43 -5.62
C ALA A 141 -5.81 -7.70 -5.93
N PRO A 142 -5.32 -7.86 -7.17
CA PRO A 142 -4.57 -9.05 -7.57
C PRO A 142 -3.25 -9.19 -6.81
N ILE A 143 -2.75 -10.41 -6.75
CA ILE A 143 -1.39 -10.72 -6.34
C ILE A 143 -0.44 -10.12 -7.38
N LEU A 144 0.69 -9.55 -6.93
CA LEU A 144 1.71 -8.95 -7.80
C LEU A 144 3.01 -9.75 -7.79
N ARG A 145 3.01 -10.93 -7.17
CA ARG A 145 4.19 -11.78 -6.97
C ARG A 145 4.15 -13.08 -7.77
N ASP A 146 2.98 -13.40 -8.31
CA ASP A 146 2.78 -14.55 -9.18
C ASP A 146 2.96 -14.14 -10.65
N ASP A 147 2.85 -15.11 -11.53
CA ASP A 147 2.96 -14.95 -12.98
C ASP A 147 1.59 -14.76 -13.67
N ASP A 148 0.51 -14.63 -12.90
CA ASP A 148 -0.84 -14.38 -13.42
C ASP A 148 -1.11 -12.87 -13.54
N TRP A 149 -0.98 -12.37 -14.77
CA TRP A 149 -1.14 -10.96 -15.10
C TRP A 149 -2.33 -10.72 -16.04
N LEU A 150 -3.35 -10.03 -15.54
CA LEU A 150 -4.55 -9.69 -16.34
C LEU A 150 -4.24 -8.80 -17.55
N TYR A 151 -3.30 -7.86 -17.41
CA TYR A 151 -2.96 -6.86 -18.43
C TYR A 151 -1.51 -6.95 -18.91
N GLY A 152 -0.86 -8.06 -18.67
CA GLY A 152 0.55 -8.28 -18.95
C GLY A 152 1.47 -7.92 -17.79
N GLY A 153 2.52 -8.73 -17.62
CA GLY A 153 3.52 -8.62 -16.56
C GLY A 153 4.86 -8.07 -17.01
N LYS A 154 4.97 -7.58 -18.26
CA LYS A 154 6.16 -6.88 -18.72
C LYS A 154 6.30 -5.54 -17.99
N ILE A 155 7.52 -5.05 -17.91
CA ILE A 155 7.79 -3.80 -17.18
C ILE A 155 6.94 -2.61 -17.71
N ASP A 156 6.73 -2.54 -19.02
CA ASP A 156 5.95 -1.48 -19.65
C ASP A 156 4.44 -1.66 -19.45
N ASP A 157 3.95 -2.91 -19.33
CA ASP A 157 2.54 -3.20 -19.01
C ASP A 157 2.22 -2.80 -17.56
N ILE A 158 3.13 -3.11 -16.64
CA ILE A 158 3.04 -2.70 -15.23
C ILE A 158 3.05 -1.18 -15.13
N HIS A 159 3.99 -0.51 -15.82
CA HIS A 159 4.05 0.95 -15.88
C HIS A 159 2.74 1.55 -16.40
N THR A 160 2.22 1.03 -17.52
CA THR A 160 0.97 1.47 -18.14
C THR A 160 -0.22 1.28 -17.17
N SER A 161 -0.22 0.18 -16.42
CA SER A 161 -1.26 -0.09 -15.43
C SER A 161 -1.26 0.92 -14.28
N ILE A 162 -0.08 1.34 -13.81
CA ILE A 162 0.04 2.35 -12.75
C ILE A 162 -0.35 3.74 -13.29
N VAL A 163 0.11 4.09 -14.50
CA VAL A 163 -0.21 5.37 -15.15
C VAL A 163 -1.72 5.53 -15.34
N GLY A 164 -2.34 4.58 -16.05
CA GLY A 164 -3.72 4.67 -16.51
C GLY A 164 -4.76 4.16 -15.50
N GLY A 165 -4.34 3.38 -14.51
CA GLY A 165 -5.25 2.57 -13.74
C GLY A 165 -5.86 1.42 -14.56
N ARG A 166 -6.73 0.63 -13.94
CA ARG A 166 -7.43 -0.49 -14.59
C ARG A 166 -8.85 -0.61 -14.08
N GLN A 167 -9.78 -0.66 -15.01
CA GLN A 167 -11.20 -0.89 -14.75
C GLN A 167 -11.76 -1.83 -15.82
N GLY A 168 -11.42 -3.13 -15.72
CA GLY A 168 -12.01 -4.15 -16.59
C GLY A 168 -13.49 -4.31 -16.30
N VAL A 169 -14.28 -4.53 -17.34
CA VAL A 169 -15.73 -4.76 -17.25
C VAL A 169 -16.03 -6.16 -17.75
N MET A 170 -16.78 -6.94 -16.94
CA MET A 170 -17.42 -8.19 -17.39
C MET A 170 -18.92 -7.97 -17.41
N THR A 171 -19.53 -8.25 -18.55
CA THR A 171 -20.98 -8.11 -18.78
C THR A 171 -21.77 -9.06 -17.85
N PRO A 172 -22.86 -8.60 -17.21
CA PRO A 172 -23.75 -9.49 -16.48
C PRO A 172 -24.59 -10.34 -17.42
N HIS A 173 -24.73 -11.62 -17.12
CA HIS A 173 -25.49 -12.56 -17.94
C HIS A 173 -26.87 -12.90 -17.37
N LYS A 174 -27.20 -12.45 -16.16
CA LYS A 174 -28.53 -12.60 -15.58
C LYS A 174 -29.57 -11.87 -16.43
N GLY A 175 -30.59 -12.58 -16.87
CA GLY A 175 -31.61 -12.07 -17.80
C GLY A 175 -31.29 -12.27 -19.29
N VAL A 176 -30.05 -12.66 -19.61
CA VAL A 176 -29.64 -13.11 -20.96
C VAL A 176 -29.56 -14.64 -21.00
N LEU A 177 -28.89 -15.24 -20.03
CA LEU A 177 -28.85 -16.66 -19.80
C LEU A 177 -29.89 -17.07 -18.75
N SER A 178 -30.47 -18.27 -18.87
CA SER A 178 -31.30 -18.85 -17.82
C SER A 178 -30.45 -19.20 -16.58
N ASP A 179 -31.10 -19.33 -15.42
CA ASP A 179 -30.40 -19.71 -14.18
C ASP A 179 -29.69 -21.07 -14.33
N GLN A 180 -30.28 -22.02 -15.08
CA GLN A 180 -29.65 -23.31 -15.39
C GLN A 180 -28.39 -23.13 -16.25
N GLN A 181 -28.41 -22.29 -17.27
CA GLN A 181 -27.25 -22.02 -18.11
C GLN A 181 -26.12 -21.33 -17.34
N ILE A 182 -26.47 -20.43 -16.39
CA ILE A 182 -25.49 -19.82 -15.50
C ILE A 182 -24.87 -20.87 -14.58
N ASP A 183 -25.65 -21.80 -14.06
CA ASP A 183 -25.18 -22.92 -13.26
C ASP A 183 -24.25 -23.84 -14.05
N ASP A 184 -24.65 -24.26 -15.24
CA ASP A 184 -23.89 -25.13 -16.11
C ASP A 184 -22.55 -24.51 -16.52
N VAL A 185 -22.54 -23.24 -16.96
CA VAL A 185 -21.28 -22.58 -17.33
C VAL A 185 -20.35 -22.36 -16.12
N ALA A 186 -20.91 -22.12 -14.93
CA ALA A 186 -20.11 -22.02 -13.72
C ALA A 186 -19.47 -23.36 -13.33
N GLN A 187 -20.17 -24.49 -13.50
CA GLN A 187 -19.62 -25.82 -13.31
C GLN A 187 -18.50 -26.12 -14.32
N TYR A 188 -18.67 -25.74 -15.58
CA TYR A 188 -17.62 -25.88 -16.59
C TYR A 188 -16.38 -25.08 -16.25
N VAL A 189 -16.52 -23.82 -15.86
CA VAL A 189 -15.40 -22.95 -15.44
C VAL A 189 -14.71 -23.52 -14.20
N LYS A 190 -15.48 -24.02 -13.23
CA LYS A 190 -14.93 -24.66 -12.03
C LYS A 190 -14.13 -25.91 -12.38
N ALA A 191 -14.67 -26.78 -13.22
CA ALA A 191 -13.99 -28.01 -13.67
C ALA A 191 -12.69 -27.69 -14.43
N MET A 192 -12.70 -26.68 -15.32
CA MET A 192 -11.48 -26.25 -16.02
C MET A 192 -10.38 -25.81 -15.07
N SER A 193 -10.74 -25.08 -13.99
CA SER A 193 -9.76 -24.55 -13.04
C SER A 193 -9.15 -25.61 -12.12
N GLU A 194 -9.89 -26.67 -11.81
CA GLU A 194 -9.47 -27.71 -10.86
C GLU A 194 -8.81 -28.93 -11.54
N GLU A 195 -9.40 -29.39 -12.62
CA GLU A 195 -9.07 -30.67 -13.26
C GLU A 195 -8.36 -30.52 -14.59
N GLY A 196 -8.32 -29.30 -15.12
CA GLY A 196 -7.84 -29.02 -16.47
C GLY A 196 -8.88 -29.34 -17.56
N LYS A 197 -8.66 -28.74 -18.73
CA LYS A 197 -9.62 -28.72 -19.86
C LYS A 197 -10.03 -30.11 -20.35
N ASP A 198 -9.13 -31.11 -20.26
CA ASP A 198 -9.34 -32.43 -20.85
C ASP A 198 -10.26 -33.34 -20.01
N LYS A 199 -10.47 -33.05 -18.74
CA LYS A 199 -11.36 -33.80 -17.85
C LYS A 199 -12.77 -33.24 -17.74
N ALA A 200 -12.97 -32.02 -18.22
CA ALA A 200 -14.24 -31.28 -18.13
C ALA A 200 -15.36 -31.89 -19.05
N ASP A 201 -15.06 -32.86 -19.85
CA ASP A 201 -16.02 -33.45 -20.78
C ASP A 201 -16.80 -34.68 -20.22
N ALA A 202 -16.54 -35.08 -18.99
CA ALA A 202 -17.08 -36.35 -18.45
C ALA A 202 -18.46 -36.20 -17.77
N ASP A 203 -18.87 -35.01 -17.37
CA ASP A 203 -20.15 -34.75 -16.71
C ASP A 203 -21.12 -34.05 -17.66
N SER A 204 -22.41 -34.38 -17.58
CA SER A 204 -23.46 -33.81 -18.45
C SER A 204 -23.68 -32.30 -18.22
N ALA A 205 -23.58 -31.82 -17.00
CA ALA A 205 -23.68 -30.40 -16.67
C ALA A 205 -22.47 -29.61 -17.15
N VAL A 206 -21.27 -30.20 -17.03
CA VAL A 206 -20.02 -29.60 -17.52
C VAL A 206 -20.03 -29.52 -19.06
N ALA A 207 -20.53 -30.55 -19.76
CA ALA A 207 -20.68 -30.53 -21.21
C ALA A 207 -21.71 -29.48 -21.68
N ALA A 208 -22.83 -29.32 -20.96
CA ALA A 208 -23.81 -28.25 -21.20
C ALA A 208 -23.17 -26.86 -20.98
N GLY A 209 -22.41 -26.68 -19.90
CA GLY A 209 -21.69 -25.45 -19.59
C GLY A 209 -20.65 -25.09 -20.65
N LYS A 210 -19.90 -26.07 -21.16
CA LYS A 210 -18.97 -25.89 -22.30
C LYS A 210 -19.70 -25.34 -23.52
N LYS A 211 -20.87 -25.90 -23.84
CA LYS A 211 -21.69 -25.41 -24.95
C LYS A 211 -22.09 -23.96 -24.75
N VAL A 212 -22.59 -23.62 -23.57
CA VAL A 212 -22.93 -22.23 -23.21
C VAL A 212 -21.72 -21.30 -23.35
N PHE A 213 -20.56 -21.71 -22.84
CA PHE A 213 -19.32 -20.91 -22.92
C PHE A 213 -18.88 -20.63 -24.35
N MET A 214 -18.98 -21.64 -25.22
CA MET A 214 -18.55 -21.55 -26.63
C MET A 214 -19.56 -20.81 -27.53
N GLU A 215 -20.84 -20.87 -27.23
CA GLU A 215 -21.92 -20.27 -28.03
C GLU A 215 -22.30 -18.86 -27.57
N SER A 216 -21.90 -18.47 -26.33
CA SER A 216 -22.12 -17.11 -25.79
C SER A 216 -20.92 -16.21 -26.08
N ASP A 217 -20.96 -14.99 -25.56
CA ASP A 217 -19.90 -13.98 -25.69
C ASP A 217 -18.67 -14.21 -24.76
N CYS A 218 -18.67 -15.27 -23.96
CA CYS A 218 -17.58 -15.60 -23.04
C CYS A 218 -16.23 -15.71 -23.75
N THR A 219 -16.20 -16.37 -24.91
CA THR A 219 -14.96 -16.57 -25.69
C THR A 219 -14.39 -15.29 -26.28
N ALA A 220 -15.21 -14.24 -26.45
CA ALA A 220 -14.76 -12.96 -26.98
C ALA A 220 -13.74 -12.28 -26.05
N CYS A 221 -13.87 -12.48 -24.73
CA CYS A 221 -12.97 -11.93 -23.72
C CYS A 221 -12.01 -13.01 -23.17
N HIS A 222 -12.53 -14.22 -22.85
CA HIS A 222 -11.72 -15.25 -22.20
C HIS A 222 -10.96 -16.16 -23.19
N GLY A 223 -11.21 -16.01 -24.49
CA GLY A 223 -10.63 -16.88 -25.53
C GLY A 223 -11.32 -18.25 -25.61
N ALA A 224 -11.21 -18.93 -26.75
CA ALA A 224 -11.73 -20.29 -26.92
C ALA A 224 -10.99 -21.34 -26.06
N ASP A 225 -9.77 -21.01 -25.64
CA ASP A 225 -8.95 -21.82 -24.72
C ASP A 225 -9.15 -21.44 -23.24
N ALA A 226 -9.98 -20.43 -22.97
CA ALA A 226 -10.31 -19.89 -21.66
C ALA A 226 -9.11 -19.33 -20.87
N LYS A 227 -7.98 -19.03 -21.53
CA LYS A 227 -6.77 -18.50 -20.90
C LYS A 227 -6.78 -16.98 -20.70
N GLY A 228 -7.86 -16.32 -21.12
CA GLY A 228 -7.96 -14.87 -21.09
C GLY A 228 -7.20 -14.17 -22.22
N ILE A 229 -7.50 -12.91 -22.41
CA ILE A 229 -6.87 -12.03 -23.40
C ILE A 229 -6.32 -10.81 -22.65
N GLN A 230 -5.00 -10.72 -22.51
CA GLN A 230 -4.35 -9.64 -21.73
C GLN A 230 -4.73 -8.23 -22.23
N ALA A 231 -4.91 -8.06 -23.54
CA ALA A 231 -5.36 -6.77 -24.09
C ALA A 231 -6.75 -6.34 -23.58
N MET A 232 -7.59 -7.32 -23.20
CA MET A 232 -8.93 -7.11 -22.64
C MET A 232 -8.91 -7.08 -21.10
N GLY A 233 -7.84 -7.53 -20.48
CA GLY A 233 -7.74 -7.67 -19.02
C GLY A 233 -8.66 -8.76 -18.46
N SER A 234 -8.94 -9.78 -19.27
CA SER A 234 -9.77 -10.92 -18.88
C SER A 234 -8.94 -12.03 -18.24
N ALA A 235 -9.48 -12.63 -17.19
CA ALA A 235 -8.79 -13.63 -16.40
C ALA A 235 -8.60 -14.95 -17.17
N ASN A 236 -7.49 -15.64 -16.89
CA ASN A 236 -7.33 -17.05 -17.17
C ASN A 236 -8.30 -17.87 -16.30
N LEU A 237 -9.11 -18.71 -16.90
CA LEU A 237 -10.12 -19.55 -16.23
C LEU A 237 -9.65 -21.01 -16.08
N THR A 238 -8.42 -21.31 -16.48
CA THR A 238 -7.89 -22.70 -16.52
C THR A 238 -6.90 -22.98 -15.38
N ASP A 239 -6.70 -22.04 -14.46
CA ASP A 239 -5.84 -22.18 -13.30
C ASP A 239 -6.61 -22.00 -11.98
N LYS A 240 -5.90 -22.10 -10.87
CA LYS A 240 -6.45 -21.99 -9.51
C LYS A 240 -6.28 -20.59 -8.91
N VAL A 241 -5.85 -19.59 -9.70
CA VAL A 241 -5.68 -18.23 -9.26
C VAL A 241 -6.98 -17.45 -9.43
N TRP A 242 -7.63 -17.13 -8.34
CA TRP A 242 -8.90 -16.45 -8.32
C TRP A 242 -8.76 -15.04 -7.76
N ARG A 243 -9.16 -14.05 -8.54
CA ARG A 243 -9.27 -12.67 -8.06
C ARG A 243 -10.45 -12.45 -7.13
N PHE A 244 -11.53 -13.18 -7.41
CA PHE A 244 -12.75 -13.23 -6.60
C PHE A 244 -12.89 -14.63 -5.98
N ASP A 245 -14.05 -14.88 -5.38
CA ASP A 245 -14.37 -16.18 -4.83
C ASP A 245 -14.43 -17.26 -5.94
N GLY A 246 -13.52 -18.23 -5.87
CA GLY A 246 -13.43 -19.39 -6.79
C GLY A 246 -14.34 -20.56 -6.40
N SER A 247 -15.23 -20.41 -5.41
CA SER A 247 -16.29 -21.38 -5.15
C SER A 247 -17.30 -21.38 -6.30
N LEU A 248 -18.05 -22.47 -6.45
CA LEU A 248 -19.09 -22.56 -7.48
C LEU A 248 -20.08 -21.39 -7.37
N GLU A 249 -20.51 -21.05 -6.15
CA GLU A 249 -21.42 -19.92 -5.91
C GLU A 249 -20.76 -18.57 -6.22
N GLY A 250 -19.46 -18.44 -5.93
CA GLY A 250 -18.69 -17.26 -6.28
C GLY A 250 -18.59 -17.04 -7.79
N ILE A 251 -18.37 -18.13 -8.55
CA ILE A 251 -18.32 -18.11 -10.01
C ILE A 251 -19.71 -17.77 -10.58
N LYS A 252 -20.78 -18.44 -10.11
CA LYS A 252 -22.18 -18.13 -10.48
C LYS A 252 -22.50 -16.65 -10.28
N LYS A 253 -22.14 -16.10 -9.11
CA LYS A 253 -22.36 -14.68 -8.82
C LYS A 253 -21.63 -13.78 -9.81
N THR A 254 -20.39 -14.12 -10.16
CA THR A 254 -19.58 -13.33 -11.12
C THR A 254 -20.18 -13.39 -12.52
N VAL A 255 -20.61 -14.59 -12.98
CA VAL A 255 -21.29 -14.74 -14.28
C VAL A 255 -22.61 -14.01 -14.29
N ALA A 256 -23.42 -14.14 -13.25
CA ALA A 256 -24.74 -13.53 -13.20
C ALA A 256 -24.69 -12.00 -13.21
N TYR A 257 -23.83 -11.40 -12.38
CA TYR A 257 -23.85 -9.96 -12.12
C TYR A 257 -22.66 -9.21 -12.75
N GLY A 258 -21.68 -9.91 -13.26
CA GLY A 258 -20.50 -9.31 -13.90
C GLY A 258 -19.51 -8.65 -12.94
N VAL A 259 -18.61 -7.87 -13.52
CA VAL A 259 -17.59 -7.08 -12.82
C VAL A 259 -17.68 -5.64 -13.30
N ASN A 260 -17.72 -4.66 -12.38
CA ASN A 260 -17.82 -3.22 -12.65
C ASN A 260 -18.99 -2.84 -13.58
N ALA A 261 -20.07 -3.63 -13.65
CA ALA A 261 -21.14 -3.51 -14.64
C ALA A 261 -22.51 -3.10 -14.05
N GLY A 262 -22.60 -2.86 -12.75
CA GLY A 262 -23.84 -2.48 -12.10
C GLY A 262 -23.80 -2.60 -10.58
N PRO A 263 -24.92 -2.34 -9.89
CA PRO A 263 -24.94 -2.26 -8.43
C PRO A 263 -24.67 -3.61 -7.74
N ASP A 264 -25.06 -4.72 -8.37
CA ASP A 264 -24.84 -6.08 -7.83
C ASP A 264 -23.54 -6.71 -8.32
N ALA A 265 -22.83 -6.04 -9.22
CA ALA A 265 -21.56 -6.50 -9.78
C ALA A 265 -20.45 -6.46 -8.73
N ARG A 266 -19.43 -7.29 -8.94
CA ARG A 266 -18.19 -7.17 -8.16
C ARG A 266 -17.45 -5.91 -8.58
N ILE A 267 -16.95 -5.14 -7.61
CA ILE A 267 -16.21 -3.90 -7.86
C ILE A 267 -14.71 -4.20 -7.74
N ALA A 268 -13.96 -3.87 -8.79
CA ALA A 268 -12.52 -4.06 -8.83
C ALA A 268 -11.87 -3.01 -9.72
N VAL A 269 -11.49 -1.89 -9.12
CA VAL A 269 -10.94 -0.73 -9.81
C VAL A 269 -9.55 -0.41 -9.25
N MET A 270 -8.57 -0.27 -10.12
CA MET A 270 -7.29 0.34 -9.83
C MET A 270 -7.32 1.79 -10.34
N PRO A 271 -7.15 2.80 -9.47
CA PRO A 271 -7.18 4.19 -9.92
C PRO A 271 -5.98 4.55 -10.79
N SER A 272 -6.12 5.56 -11.65
CA SER A 272 -5.00 6.17 -12.36
C SER A 272 -4.22 7.07 -11.40
N PHE A 273 -2.98 6.72 -11.12
CA PHE A 273 -2.13 7.53 -10.23
C PHE A 273 -1.63 8.79 -10.91
N LYS A 274 -1.45 8.77 -12.24
CA LYS A 274 -1.08 9.96 -13.01
C LYS A 274 -2.24 10.95 -13.08
N ALA A 275 -3.43 10.52 -13.45
CA ALA A 275 -4.59 11.41 -13.55
C ALA A 275 -5.01 11.99 -12.19
N ALA A 276 -4.82 11.23 -11.10
CA ALA A 276 -5.06 11.70 -9.75
C ALA A 276 -4.02 12.74 -9.25
N GLY A 277 -2.93 12.96 -9.98
CA GLY A 277 -1.86 13.88 -9.60
C GLY A 277 -1.11 13.50 -8.31
N LYS A 278 -1.25 12.24 -7.88
CA LYS A 278 -0.67 11.76 -6.61
C LYS A 278 0.81 11.40 -6.73
N LEU A 279 1.23 10.98 -7.92
CA LEU A 279 2.59 10.51 -8.18
C LEU A 279 3.16 11.20 -9.42
N SER A 280 4.42 11.60 -9.33
CA SER A 280 5.20 12.09 -10.48
C SER A 280 5.54 10.93 -11.43
N ASP A 281 5.89 11.25 -12.67
CA ASP A 281 6.33 10.25 -13.66
C ASP A 281 7.55 9.44 -13.16
N ALA A 282 8.48 10.07 -12.44
CA ALA A 282 9.63 9.39 -11.85
C ALA A 282 9.22 8.39 -10.75
N GLU A 283 8.27 8.75 -9.90
CA GLU A 283 7.75 7.86 -8.85
C GLU A 283 6.98 6.68 -9.44
N ILE A 284 6.22 6.90 -10.51
CA ILE A 284 5.51 5.82 -11.23
C ILE A 284 6.52 4.84 -11.85
N LYS A 285 7.61 5.34 -12.47
CA LYS A 285 8.69 4.48 -12.99
C LYS A 285 9.35 3.65 -11.88
N LYS A 286 9.61 4.26 -10.70
CA LYS A 286 10.15 3.56 -9.53
C LYS A 286 9.21 2.45 -9.07
N LEU A 287 7.92 2.73 -8.99
CA LEU A 287 6.91 1.73 -8.60
C LEU A 287 6.83 0.59 -9.60
N ALA A 288 6.87 0.87 -10.91
CA ALA A 288 6.86 -0.17 -11.93
C ALA A 288 8.04 -1.14 -11.78
N VAL A 289 9.26 -0.60 -11.61
CA VAL A 289 10.47 -1.43 -11.38
C VAL A 289 10.37 -2.19 -10.06
N TYR A 290 9.88 -1.57 -9.00
CA TYR A 290 9.72 -2.22 -7.70
C TYR A 290 8.74 -3.39 -7.75
N VAL A 291 7.58 -3.20 -8.39
CA VAL A 291 6.56 -4.25 -8.57
C VAL A 291 7.12 -5.39 -9.44
N TYR A 292 7.79 -5.05 -10.55
CA TYR A 292 8.44 -6.05 -11.39
C TYR A 292 9.43 -6.95 -10.61
N LYS A 293 10.13 -6.36 -9.66
CA LYS A 293 11.11 -7.07 -8.79
C LYS A 293 10.49 -7.94 -7.70
N PHE A 294 9.17 -7.96 -7.54
CA PHE A 294 8.51 -8.93 -6.65
C PHE A 294 8.67 -10.38 -7.09
N GLY A 295 9.02 -10.62 -8.35
CA GLY A 295 9.34 -11.94 -8.87
C GLY A 295 8.34 -12.53 -9.88
N GLY A 296 7.14 -11.91 -10.00
CA GLY A 296 6.14 -12.31 -11.00
C GLY A 296 6.27 -11.61 -12.36
N GLY A 297 7.23 -10.69 -12.51
CA GLY A 297 7.42 -9.93 -13.75
C GLY A 297 7.78 -10.83 -14.94
N GLN A 298 7.17 -10.55 -16.09
CA GLN A 298 7.42 -11.27 -17.34
C GLN A 298 8.57 -10.63 -18.10
N ALA A 299 9.56 -11.43 -18.51
CA ALA A 299 10.65 -10.94 -19.35
C ALA A 299 10.12 -10.53 -20.73
N ASP A 300 10.71 -9.47 -21.29
CA ASP A 300 10.51 -9.17 -22.71
C ASP A 300 11.04 -10.33 -23.54
N ALA A 301 10.32 -10.65 -24.64
CA ALA A 301 10.85 -11.63 -25.60
C ALA A 301 12.26 -11.16 -26.03
N PRO A 302 13.26 -12.06 -26.09
CA PRO A 302 14.57 -11.66 -26.58
C PRO A 302 14.40 -11.05 -27.95
N LEU A 303 14.92 -9.82 -28.11
CA LEU A 303 14.98 -9.18 -29.44
C LEU A 303 15.60 -10.19 -30.40
N ALA A 304 14.85 -10.60 -31.42
CA ALA A 304 15.38 -11.47 -32.45
C ALA A 304 16.67 -10.85 -32.99
N LYS A 305 17.79 -11.58 -32.82
CA LYS A 305 19.09 -11.14 -33.29
C LYS A 305 19.13 -11.09 -34.81
#